data_2994f809daa5a8e2961f2664ba16735f
#
_entry.id   2994f809daa5a8e2961f2664ba16735f
#
_cell.length_a   1.000
_cell.length_b   1.000
_cell.length_c   1.000
_cell.angle_alpha   90.00
_cell.angle_beta   90.00
_cell.angle_gamma   90.00
#
_symmetry.space_group_name_H-M   'P 1'
#
loop_
_entity.id
_entity.type
_entity.pdbx_description
1 polymer ?
#
loop_
_entity_poly.entity_id
_entity_poly.type
_entity_poly.pdbx_seq_one_letter_code
_entity_poly.pdbx_strand_id
1 'polypeptide(L)'
;FSTGQIVGAKKKKMNLFNSNGQPIPNNFKGIKVGLERATTYSDWFGSVLPGADVKLYDNNESLYLDLQNGRVDIIMTNPMKAYLKFLSKSEGSRFEFKSPVIDEEKFFGIGVGIGMRKGQDDLKNKLNNALKYLINTGELETYAKKIFPFKLHQDSWGS
;
A
#
# COMPACT_ATOMS: atom_id res chain seq x y z
N PHE A 1 -3.64 -8.23 1.51
CA PHE A 1 -2.42 -7.44 1.46
C PHE A 1 -2.50 -6.29 2.43
N SER A 2 -1.79 -6.41 3.54
CA SER A 2 -1.60 -5.30 4.45
C SER A 2 -0.27 -4.63 4.07
N THR A 3 -0.28 -3.76 3.08
CA THR A 3 0.89 -3.01 2.63
C THR A 3 0.50 -1.57 2.33
N GLY A 4 1.47 -0.67 2.36
CA GLY A 4 1.29 0.72 1.99
C GLY A 4 2.18 1.12 0.81
N GLN A 5 1.71 2.06 0.01
CA GLN A 5 2.55 2.77 -0.95
C GLN A 5 2.22 4.26 -0.95
N ILE A 6 3.25 5.04 -1.20
CA ILE A 6 3.10 6.49 -1.34
C ILE A 6 2.71 6.81 -2.78
N VAL A 7 1.70 7.66 -2.94
CA VAL A 7 1.24 8.19 -4.22
C VAL A 7 1.54 9.69 -4.28
N GLY A 8 2.02 10.16 -5.40
CA GLY A 8 2.31 11.57 -5.64
C GLY A 8 2.26 11.92 -7.13
N ALA A 9 2.36 13.21 -7.46
CA ALA A 9 2.29 13.68 -8.83
C ALA A 9 3.48 13.20 -9.68
N LYS A 10 3.22 12.69 -10.89
CA LYS A 10 4.25 12.22 -11.86
C LYS A 10 5.31 13.27 -12.14
N LYS A 11 4.89 14.53 -12.30
CA LYS A 11 5.81 15.66 -12.61
C LYS A 11 6.75 16.04 -11.47
N LYS A 12 6.47 15.64 -10.22
CA LYS A 12 7.33 15.88 -9.06
C LYS A 12 8.34 14.74 -8.92
N LYS A 13 9.61 15.00 -9.22
CA LYS A 13 10.68 14.06 -8.88
C LYS A 13 10.92 14.11 -7.37
N MET A 14 10.75 12.97 -6.70
CA MET A 14 10.91 12.83 -5.25
C MET A 14 11.84 11.65 -4.98
N ASN A 15 12.96 11.91 -4.33
CA ASN A 15 13.89 10.87 -3.88
C ASN A 15 13.63 10.58 -2.39
N LEU A 16 12.49 9.97 -2.09
CA LEU A 16 12.03 9.76 -0.71
C LEU A 16 12.64 8.53 -0.04
N PHE A 17 13.17 7.60 -0.83
CA PHE A 17 13.70 6.32 -0.37
C PHE A 17 15.09 6.07 -0.95
N ASN A 18 15.94 5.40 -0.18
CA ASN A 18 17.26 4.95 -0.63
C ASN A 18 17.16 3.67 -1.47
N SER A 19 18.30 3.20 -1.98
CA SER A 19 18.39 1.97 -2.79
C SER A 19 17.94 0.69 -2.07
N ASN A 20 17.94 0.71 -0.74
CA ASN A 20 17.50 -0.41 0.11
C ASN A 20 16.00 -0.32 0.45
N GLY A 21 15.27 0.64 -0.13
CA GLY A 21 13.84 0.84 0.12
C GLY A 21 13.51 1.50 1.46
N GLN A 22 14.50 2.08 2.15
CA GLN A 22 14.30 2.77 3.43
C GLN A 22 14.03 4.26 3.19
N PRO A 23 13.12 4.88 3.96
CA PRO A 23 12.83 6.30 3.85
C PRO A 23 14.05 7.15 4.23
N ILE A 24 14.22 8.28 3.54
CA ILE A 24 15.25 9.29 3.82
C ILE A 24 14.57 10.45 4.56
N PRO A 25 14.64 10.53 5.90
CA PRO A 25 13.82 11.48 6.69
C PRO A 25 13.97 12.93 6.27
N ASN A 26 15.19 13.36 5.91
CA ASN A 26 15.44 14.74 5.49
C ASN A 26 14.71 15.10 4.18
N ASN A 27 14.42 14.15 3.33
CA ASN A 27 13.76 14.39 2.05
C ASN A 27 12.23 14.51 2.18
N PHE A 28 11.69 14.24 3.37
CA PHE A 28 10.29 14.50 3.71
C PHE A 28 10.04 15.89 4.29
N LYS A 29 11.10 16.65 4.61
CA LYS A 29 10.97 18.02 5.13
C LYS A 29 10.29 18.92 4.11
N GLY A 30 9.23 19.60 4.56
CA GLY A 30 8.44 20.52 3.71
C GLY A 30 7.47 19.81 2.76
N ILE A 31 7.37 18.48 2.81
CA ILE A 31 6.39 17.71 2.06
C ILE A 31 5.14 17.53 2.94
N LYS A 32 3.98 17.94 2.42
CA LYS A 32 2.69 17.74 3.07
C LYS A 32 2.18 16.34 2.76
N VAL A 33 1.97 15.55 3.81
CA VAL A 33 1.55 14.16 3.72
C VAL A 33 0.08 14.03 4.12
N GLY A 34 -0.73 13.44 3.26
CA GLY A 34 -2.12 13.08 3.60
C GLY A 34 -2.22 11.62 4.02
N LEU A 35 -2.90 11.33 5.13
CA LEU A 35 -3.13 9.98 5.63
C LEU A 35 -4.58 9.83 6.12
N GLU A 36 -5.15 8.64 5.96
CA GLU A 36 -6.41 8.30 6.62
C GLU A 36 -6.12 8.04 8.11
N ARG A 37 -6.89 8.67 9.01
CA ARG A 37 -6.71 8.53 10.46
C ARG A 37 -7.02 7.12 10.95
N ALA A 38 -6.41 6.72 12.06
CA ALA A 38 -6.60 5.42 12.69
C ALA A 38 -6.28 4.24 11.74
N THR A 39 -5.26 4.43 10.89
CA THR A 39 -4.74 3.40 9.98
C THR A 39 -3.30 3.05 10.31
N THR A 40 -2.87 1.88 9.88
CA THR A 40 -1.46 1.46 9.96
C THR A 40 -0.51 2.42 9.24
N TYR A 41 -1.02 3.18 8.26
CA TYR A 41 -0.25 4.23 7.55
C TYR A 41 0.08 5.40 8.45
N SER A 42 -0.89 5.85 9.26
CA SER A 42 -0.67 6.91 10.25
C SER A 42 0.30 6.46 11.35
N ASP A 43 0.21 5.21 11.79
CA ASP A 43 1.10 4.63 12.79
C ASP A 43 2.53 4.51 12.26
N TRP A 44 2.68 4.06 11.00
CA TRP A 44 3.98 3.98 10.34
C TRP A 44 4.64 5.35 10.23
N PHE A 45 3.94 6.37 9.69
CA PHE A 45 4.47 7.73 9.59
C PHE A 45 4.83 8.31 10.95
N GLY A 46 3.99 8.15 11.96
CA GLY A 46 4.25 8.63 13.31
C GLY A 46 5.48 8.00 13.96
N SER A 47 5.78 6.74 13.64
CA SER A 47 6.91 6.02 14.20
C SER A 47 8.20 6.20 13.40
N VAL A 48 8.12 6.19 12.06
CA VAL A 48 9.29 6.16 11.16
C VAL A 48 9.70 7.57 10.75
N LEU A 49 8.76 8.48 10.62
CA LEU A 49 8.95 9.87 10.18
C LEU A 49 8.22 10.86 11.10
N PRO A 50 8.55 10.90 12.40
CA PRO A 50 7.81 11.70 13.40
C PRO A 50 7.84 13.22 13.14
N GLY A 51 8.74 13.69 12.27
CA GLY A 51 8.83 15.11 11.86
C GLY A 51 8.10 15.43 10.55
N ALA A 52 7.34 14.51 9.98
CA ALA A 52 6.59 14.76 8.74
C ALA A 52 5.38 15.69 9.00
N ASP A 53 5.11 16.57 8.03
CA ASP A 53 3.91 17.44 8.04
C ASP A 53 2.69 16.62 7.59
N VAL A 54 1.99 16.01 8.56
CA VAL A 54 0.90 15.07 8.31
C VAL A 54 -0.46 15.74 8.52
N LYS A 55 -1.32 15.63 7.51
CA LYS A 55 -2.74 15.96 7.57
C LYS A 55 -3.57 14.67 7.56
N LEU A 56 -4.43 14.51 8.56
CA LEU A 56 -5.29 13.34 8.73
C LEU A 56 -6.68 13.56 8.13
N TYR A 57 -7.21 12.54 7.47
CA TYR A 57 -8.49 12.51 6.79
C TYR A 57 -9.39 11.41 7.35
N ASP A 58 -10.70 11.61 7.32
CA ASP A 58 -11.68 10.62 7.78
C ASP A 58 -11.99 9.54 6.73
N ASN A 59 -11.69 9.83 5.45
CA ASN A 59 -11.94 8.91 4.34
C ASN A 59 -10.97 9.15 3.18
N ASN A 60 -10.90 8.17 2.27
CA ASN A 60 -10.00 8.23 1.12
C ASN A 60 -10.47 9.19 0.03
N GLU A 61 -11.75 9.46 -0.09
CA GLU A 61 -12.30 10.40 -1.10
C GLU A 61 -11.76 11.80 -0.86
N SER A 62 -11.83 12.29 0.37
CA SER A 62 -11.27 13.58 0.77
C SER A 62 -9.74 13.61 0.62
N LEU A 63 -9.07 12.49 0.92
CA LEU A 63 -7.64 12.33 0.77
C LEU A 63 -7.21 12.47 -0.70
N TYR A 64 -7.88 11.77 -1.63
CA TYR A 64 -7.58 11.86 -3.06
C TYR A 64 -7.90 13.25 -3.61
N LEU A 65 -8.99 13.89 -3.17
CA LEU A 65 -9.38 15.22 -3.59
C LEU A 65 -8.31 16.27 -3.20
N ASP A 66 -7.79 16.19 -1.99
CA ASP A 66 -6.75 17.11 -1.52
C ASP A 66 -5.39 16.88 -2.21
N LEU A 67 -5.07 15.63 -2.57
CA LEU A 67 -3.92 15.34 -3.41
C LEU A 67 -4.08 15.94 -4.82
N GLN A 68 -5.26 15.81 -5.43
CA GLN A 68 -5.57 16.38 -6.75
C GLN A 68 -5.44 17.91 -6.76
N ASN A 69 -5.91 18.56 -5.70
CA ASN A 69 -5.90 20.01 -5.54
C ASN A 69 -4.54 20.55 -5.03
N GLY A 70 -3.56 19.69 -4.77
CA GLY A 70 -2.24 20.09 -4.30
C GLY A 70 -2.22 20.62 -2.86
N ARG A 71 -3.24 20.32 -2.06
CA ARG A 71 -3.27 20.66 -0.63
C ARG A 71 -2.40 19.74 0.20
N VAL A 72 -2.13 18.54 -0.30
CA VAL A 72 -1.06 17.63 0.12
C VAL A 72 -0.21 17.25 -1.08
N ASP A 73 1.05 16.95 -0.86
CA ASP A 73 2.01 16.60 -1.91
C ASP A 73 2.04 15.12 -2.22
N ILE A 74 1.83 14.31 -1.18
CA ILE A 74 1.81 12.86 -1.23
C ILE A 74 0.75 12.31 -0.28
N ILE A 75 0.32 11.09 -0.56
CA ILE A 75 -0.53 10.29 0.34
C ILE A 75 0.07 8.90 0.49
N MET A 76 -0.22 8.20 1.58
CA MET A 76 0.05 6.77 1.72
C MET A 76 -1.25 6.02 1.93
N THR A 77 -1.42 4.94 1.17
CA THR A 77 -2.62 4.10 1.21
C THR A 77 -2.33 2.70 0.68
N ASN A 78 -3.30 1.80 0.75
CA ASN A 78 -3.20 0.48 0.15
C ASN A 78 -3.06 0.58 -1.38
N PRO A 79 -2.05 -0.07 -2.01
CA PRO A 79 -1.79 0.06 -3.45
C PRO A 79 -2.93 -0.45 -4.33
N MET A 80 -3.61 -1.53 -3.96
CA MET A 80 -4.75 -2.04 -4.74
C MET A 80 -5.93 -1.04 -4.68
N LYS A 81 -6.20 -0.50 -3.49
CA LYS A 81 -7.24 0.51 -3.29
C LYS A 81 -6.91 1.80 -4.07
N ALA A 82 -5.65 2.27 -3.98
CA ALA A 82 -5.19 3.42 -4.74
C ALA A 82 -5.36 3.23 -6.24
N TYR A 83 -4.99 2.07 -6.77
CA TYR A 83 -5.12 1.77 -8.19
C TYR A 83 -6.58 1.73 -8.62
N LEU A 84 -7.42 0.92 -7.98
CA LEU A 84 -8.81 0.73 -8.38
C LEU A 84 -9.68 1.98 -8.23
N LYS A 85 -9.43 2.78 -7.19
CA LYS A 85 -10.27 3.92 -6.85
C LYS A 85 -9.76 5.26 -7.40
N PHE A 86 -8.47 5.34 -7.77
CA PHE A 86 -7.85 6.60 -8.14
C PHE A 86 -6.94 6.50 -9.36
N LEU A 87 -5.82 5.77 -9.29
CA LEU A 87 -4.78 5.80 -10.32
C LEU A 87 -5.24 5.27 -11.69
N SER A 88 -6.20 4.34 -11.73
CA SER A 88 -6.79 3.83 -12.98
C SER A 88 -7.86 4.74 -13.57
N LYS A 89 -8.21 5.84 -12.90
CA LYS A 89 -9.23 6.79 -13.33
C LYS A 89 -8.59 8.01 -13.98
N SER A 90 -9.39 8.78 -14.73
CA SER A 90 -8.94 10.04 -15.37
C SER A 90 -8.32 11.00 -14.37
N GLU A 91 -8.94 11.13 -13.19
CA GLU A 91 -8.50 12.00 -12.09
C GLU A 91 -7.11 11.64 -11.57
N GLY A 92 -6.79 10.34 -11.57
CA GLY A 92 -5.51 9.79 -11.11
C GLY A 92 -4.41 9.75 -12.18
N SER A 93 -4.72 10.06 -13.46
CA SER A 93 -3.81 9.88 -14.60
C SER A 93 -2.45 10.60 -14.48
N ARG A 94 -2.40 11.70 -13.74
CA ARG A 94 -1.18 12.51 -13.49
C ARG A 94 -0.45 12.14 -12.20
N PHE A 95 -0.86 11.06 -11.54
CA PHE A 95 -0.25 10.55 -10.30
C PHE A 95 0.34 9.16 -10.52
N GLU A 96 1.24 8.77 -9.65
CA GLU A 96 1.91 7.46 -9.67
C GLU A 96 2.38 7.08 -8.27
N PHE A 97 2.79 5.82 -8.09
CA PHE A 97 3.50 5.40 -6.89
C PHE A 97 4.89 6.04 -6.83
N LYS A 98 5.25 6.59 -5.66
CA LYS A 98 6.51 7.28 -5.38
C LYS A 98 7.39 6.55 -4.37
N SER A 99 6.98 5.36 -3.94
CA SER A 99 7.73 4.51 -3.02
C SER A 99 7.77 3.06 -3.49
N PRO A 100 8.72 2.26 -3.00
CA PRO A 100 8.54 0.82 -2.98
C PRO A 100 7.29 0.44 -2.18
N VAL A 101 6.89 -0.83 -2.24
CA VAL A 101 5.88 -1.37 -1.33
C VAL A 101 6.45 -1.35 0.08
N ILE A 102 5.70 -0.82 1.03
CA ILE A 102 6.03 -0.76 2.45
C ILE A 102 5.20 -1.83 3.14
N ASP A 103 5.86 -2.83 3.68
CA ASP A 103 5.25 -4.06 4.22
C ASP A 103 5.87 -4.50 5.56
N GLU A 104 6.48 -3.56 6.29
CA GLU A 104 7.10 -3.85 7.59
C GLU A 104 6.11 -4.56 8.52
N GLU A 105 6.43 -5.80 8.89
CA GLU A 105 5.57 -6.71 9.66
C GLU A 105 5.06 -6.08 10.97
N LYS A 106 5.88 -5.26 11.60
CA LYS A 106 5.53 -4.52 12.83
C LYS A 106 4.26 -3.69 12.68
N PHE A 107 4.02 -3.11 11.49
CA PHE A 107 2.87 -2.22 11.22
C PHE A 107 1.79 -2.92 10.41
N PHE A 108 2.20 -3.75 9.46
CA PHE A 108 1.30 -4.33 8.46
C PHE A 108 0.98 -5.80 8.71
N GLY A 109 1.62 -6.42 9.72
CA GLY A 109 1.48 -7.85 9.99
C GLY A 109 2.02 -8.72 8.84
N ILE A 110 1.77 -10.02 8.94
CA ILE A 110 2.23 -11.02 7.96
C ILE A 110 1.35 -11.14 6.71
N GLY A 111 0.38 -10.25 6.55
CA GLY A 111 -0.55 -10.24 5.42
C GLY A 111 -2.00 -10.38 5.82
N VAL A 112 -2.87 -10.48 4.82
CA VAL A 112 -4.33 -10.64 5.00
C VAL A 112 -4.66 -12.13 4.98
N GLY A 113 -5.34 -12.60 6.02
CA GLY A 113 -5.80 -13.98 6.14
C GLY A 113 -7.31 -14.12 5.90
N ILE A 114 -7.74 -15.37 5.63
CA ILE A 114 -9.15 -15.74 5.59
C ILE A 114 -9.60 -16.03 7.02
N GLY A 115 -10.53 -15.22 7.54
CA GLY A 115 -11.10 -15.44 8.86
C GLY A 115 -12.05 -16.65 8.87
N MET A 116 -11.93 -17.52 9.88
CA MET A 116 -12.81 -18.67 10.07
C MET A 116 -13.05 -18.96 11.54
N ARG A 117 -14.06 -19.77 11.85
CA ARG A 117 -14.32 -20.19 13.24
C ARG A 117 -13.19 -21.10 13.75
N LYS A 118 -12.90 -20.99 15.04
CA LYS A 118 -11.97 -21.91 15.71
C LYS A 118 -12.43 -23.36 15.58
N GLY A 119 -11.50 -24.31 15.46
CA GLY A 119 -11.78 -25.74 15.35
C GLY A 119 -12.14 -26.24 13.95
N GLN A 120 -12.07 -25.39 12.90
CA GLN A 120 -12.28 -25.79 11.51
C GLN A 120 -10.95 -26.12 10.80
N ASP A 121 -10.15 -27.01 11.39
CA ASP A 121 -8.80 -27.30 10.90
C ASP A 121 -8.81 -27.95 9.50
N ASP A 122 -9.79 -28.79 9.20
CA ASP A 122 -9.94 -29.38 7.85
C ASP A 122 -10.17 -28.32 6.78
N LEU A 123 -11.05 -27.35 7.05
CA LEU A 123 -11.31 -26.24 6.13
C LEU A 123 -10.07 -25.36 5.97
N LYS A 124 -9.39 -25.05 7.07
CA LYS A 124 -8.14 -24.29 7.08
C LYS A 124 -7.10 -24.96 6.19
N ASN A 125 -6.89 -26.26 6.36
CA ASN A 125 -5.92 -27.02 5.59
C ASN A 125 -6.26 -27.04 4.09
N LYS A 126 -7.53 -27.25 3.74
CA LYS A 126 -7.99 -27.20 2.34
C LYS A 126 -7.75 -25.84 1.70
N LEU A 127 -8.09 -24.74 2.41
CA LEU A 127 -7.88 -23.39 1.90
C LEU A 127 -6.39 -23.06 1.77
N ASN A 128 -5.57 -23.42 2.74
CA ASN A 128 -4.12 -23.20 2.68
C ASN A 128 -3.49 -23.97 1.52
N ASN A 129 -3.89 -25.23 1.30
CA ASN A 129 -3.40 -26.03 0.18
C ASN A 129 -3.82 -25.45 -1.17
N ALA A 130 -5.06 -24.98 -1.29
CA ALA A 130 -5.52 -24.32 -2.50
C ALA A 130 -4.77 -23.02 -2.79
N LEU A 131 -4.51 -22.20 -1.76
CA LEU A 131 -3.72 -20.99 -1.91
C LEU A 131 -2.27 -21.29 -2.32
N LYS A 132 -1.64 -22.28 -1.68
CA LYS A 132 -0.29 -22.74 -2.06
C LYS A 132 -0.24 -23.21 -3.51
N TYR A 133 -1.23 -23.98 -3.94
CA TYR A 133 -1.34 -24.42 -5.33
C TYR A 133 -1.40 -23.23 -6.29
N LEU A 134 -2.31 -22.28 -6.06
CA LEU A 134 -2.48 -21.09 -6.91
C LEU A 134 -1.22 -20.21 -6.99
N ILE A 135 -0.47 -20.09 -5.88
CA ILE A 135 0.79 -19.36 -5.83
C ILE A 135 1.86 -20.11 -6.62
N ASN A 136 2.05 -21.41 -6.36
CA ASN A 136 3.13 -22.21 -6.95
C ASN A 136 2.96 -22.46 -8.45
N THR A 137 1.70 -22.53 -8.93
CA THR A 137 1.40 -22.66 -10.36
C THR A 137 1.44 -21.32 -11.11
N GLY A 138 1.52 -20.20 -10.40
CA GLY A 138 1.45 -18.86 -11.01
C GLY A 138 0.05 -18.43 -11.45
N GLU A 139 -0.99 -19.24 -11.14
CA GLU A 139 -2.37 -18.89 -11.48
C GLU A 139 -2.83 -17.62 -10.78
N LEU A 140 -2.47 -17.45 -9.50
CA LEU A 140 -2.81 -16.24 -8.74
C LEU A 140 -2.26 -14.98 -9.41
N GLU A 141 -1.01 -15.03 -9.86
CA GLU A 141 -0.37 -13.93 -10.60
C GLU A 141 -1.05 -13.68 -11.94
N THR A 142 -1.44 -14.74 -12.65
CA THR A 142 -2.15 -14.66 -13.93
C THR A 142 -3.50 -13.96 -13.79
N TYR A 143 -4.26 -14.26 -12.73
CA TYR A 143 -5.51 -13.57 -12.43
C TYR A 143 -5.27 -12.12 -11.98
N ALA A 144 -4.28 -11.90 -11.14
CA ALA A 144 -3.94 -10.57 -10.64
C ALA A 144 -3.57 -9.60 -11.77
N LYS A 145 -2.77 -10.03 -12.74
CA LYS A 145 -2.33 -9.24 -13.90
C LYS A 145 -3.46 -8.76 -14.80
N LYS A 146 -4.62 -9.44 -14.78
CA LYS A 146 -5.80 -8.97 -15.53
C LYS A 146 -6.40 -7.68 -14.96
N ILE A 147 -6.11 -7.39 -13.68
CA ILE A 147 -6.70 -6.26 -12.94
C ILE A 147 -5.64 -5.24 -12.55
N PHE A 148 -4.46 -5.70 -12.14
CA PHE A 148 -3.41 -4.86 -11.58
C PHE A 148 -2.14 -4.89 -12.45
N PRO A 149 -1.53 -3.72 -12.78
CA PRO A 149 -0.28 -3.65 -13.54
C PRO A 149 0.96 -3.88 -12.66
N PHE A 150 0.79 -4.41 -11.45
CA PHE A 150 1.86 -4.69 -10.49
C PHE A 150 1.62 -6.00 -9.76
N LYS A 151 2.70 -6.57 -9.21
CA LYS A 151 2.67 -7.85 -8.48
C LYS A 151 1.95 -7.70 -7.14
N LEU A 152 1.08 -8.67 -6.81
CA LEU A 152 0.27 -8.62 -5.59
C LEU A 152 0.87 -9.39 -4.41
N HIS A 153 1.81 -10.29 -4.63
CA HIS A 153 2.37 -11.14 -3.59
C HIS A 153 3.90 -11.11 -3.58
N GLN A 154 4.48 -11.41 -2.42
CA GLN A 154 5.93 -11.54 -2.27
C GLN A 154 6.37 -12.92 -2.75
N ASP A 155 7.62 -13.02 -3.21
CA ASP A 155 8.20 -14.28 -3.72
C ASP A 155 8.33 -15.36 -2.62
N SER A 156 8.37 -14.96 -1.35
CA SER A 156 8.42 -15.86 -0.18
C SER A 156 7.09 -16.55 0.14
N TRP A 157 6.00 -16.18 -0.51
CA TRP A 157 4.69 -16.79 -0.27
C TRP A 157 4.57 -18.12 -1.00
N GLY A 158 4.27 -19.18 -0.25
CA GLY A 158 4.15 -20.54 -0.79
C GLY A 158 5.34 -21.45 -0.45
N SER A 159 6.37 -20.90 0.20
CA SER A 159 7.47 -21.70 0.78
C SER A 159 7.05 -22.38 2.07
#